data_75524f5b28dc66a12278ffd7ce3f6e77
#
_entry.id   75524f5b28dc66a12278ffd7ce3f6e77
#
_cell.length_a   1.000
_cell.length_b   1.000
_cell.length_c   1.000
_cell.angle_alpha   90.00
_cell.angle_beta   90.00
_cell.angle_gamma   90.00
#
_symmetry.space_group_name_H-M   'P 1'
#
loop_
_entity.id
_entity.type
_entity.pdbx_description
1 polymer ?
#
loop_
_entity_poly.entity_id
_entity_poly.type
_entity_poly.pdbx_seq_one_letter_code
_entity_poly.pdbx_strand_id
1 'polypeptide(L)'
;MANEQHNTSFKTILPCNLFGPYDNFSLETGHMLPAILHRMHQAKEQQNAPIVIWGDGSAKREFLYASDLADFICFSLDNFESLPEVMNVGSGVEVSVNEMHQHMAKIIGYSGELQHDPDKPVGRLRRYLDLQHQQRLGWSPKTPFEEALAITYDYLRRTLE
;
A
#
# COMPACT_ATOMS: atom_id res chain seq x y z
N MET A 1 28.59 2.81 -8.99
CA MET A 1 29.52 3.14 -7.87
C MET A 1 29.96 1.90 -7.11
N ALA A 2 29.14 1.24 -6.26
CA ALA A 2 29.63 0.01 -5.57
C ALA A 2 29.93 -1.13 -6.56
N ASN A 3 29.09 -1.34 -7.55
CA ASN A 3 29.28 -2.34 -8.60
C ASN A 3 30.59 -2.14 -9.36
N GLU A 4 30.89 -0.91 -9.76
CA GLU A 4 32.13 -0.57 -10.48
C GLU A 4 33.39 -0.71 -9.59
N GLN A 5 33.28 -0.24 -8.31
CA GLN A 5 34.42 -0.27 -7.39
C GLN A 5 34.81 -1.66 -6.92
N HIS A 6 33.82 -2.56 -6.79
CA HIS A 6 34.00 -3.88 -6.19
C HIS A 6 33.75 -5.03 -7.16
N ASN A 7 33.47 -4.74 -8.44
CA ASN A 7 33.11 -5.72 -9.47
C ASN A 7 31.98 -6.65 -9.00
N THR A 8 30.90 -6.02 -8.48
CA THR A 8 29.70 -6.70 -7.96
C THR A 8 28.51 -6.44 -8.88
N SER A 9 27.44 -7.17 -8.70
CA SER A 9 26.19 -7.04 -9.47
C SER A 9 24.99 -6.76 -8.55
N PHE A 10 25.14 -5.80 -7.63
CA PHE A 10 24.00 -5.41 -6.78
C PHE A 10 22.86 -4.81 -7.61
N LYS A 11 21.65 -5.20 -7.27
CA LYS A 11 20.42 -4.67 -7.85
C LYS A 11 19.60 -3.99 -6.74
N THR A 12 19.01 -2.84 -7.04
CA THR A 12 18.19 -2.06 -6.09
C THR A 12 16.75 -2.03 -6.56
N ILE A 13 15.84 -2.46 -5.70
CA ILE A 13 14.40 -2.44 -5.94
C ILE A 13 13.79 -1.31 -5.09
N LEU A 14 13.01 -0.45 -5.73
CA LEU A 14 12.30 0.67 -5.11
C LEU A 14 10.79 0.39 -5.18
N PRO A 15 10.19 -0.22 -4.15
CA PRO A 15 8.76 -0.51 -4.17
C PRO A 15 7.92 0.75 -3.94
N CYS A 16 6.65 0.73 -4.40
CA CYS A 16 5.64 1.69 -3.99
C CYS A 16 5.26 1.47 -2.51
N ASN A 17 4.17 2.09 -2.02
CA ASN A 17 3.77 1.88 -0.62
C ASN A 17 3.35 0.42 -0.41
N LEU A 18 4.00 -0.24 0.53
CA LEU A 18 3.69 -1.62 0.90
C LEU A 18 2.64 -1.66 2.00
N PHE A 19 1.84 -2.71 2.02
CA PHE A 19 0.92 -3.02 3.09
C PHE A 19 0.68 -4.54 3.18
N GLY A 20 0.20 -5.02 4.33
CA GLY A 20 -0.10 -6.44 4.52
C GLY A 20 -0.13 -6.84 5.99
N PRO A 21 -0.27 -8.14 6.29
CA PRO A 21 -0.03 -8.68 7.62
C PRO A 21 1.34 -8.26 8.17
N TYR A 22 1.42 -8.11 9.51
CA TYR A 22 2.62 -7.66 10.23
C TYR A 22 3.02 -6.19 10.02
N ASP A 23 2.17 -5.38 9.36
CA ASP A 23 2.40 -3.94 9.25
C ASP A 23 2.25 -3.25 10.62
N ASN A 24 2.71 -1.99 10.70
CA ASN A 24 2.50 -1.17 11.88
C ASN A 24 1.11 -0.52 11.87
N PHE A 25 0.17 -1.10 12.62
CA PHE A 25 -1.21 -0.60 12.74
C PHE A 25 -1.39 0.49 13.80
N SER A 26 -0.32 1.03 14.37
CA SER A 26 -0.40 2.12 15.35
C SER A 26 -1.10 3.34 14.75
N LEU A 27 -2.01 3.95 15.52
CA LEU A 27 -2.70 5.17 15.12
C LEU A 27 -1.77 6.40 15.07
N GLU A 28 -0.64 6.34 15.78
CA GLU A 28 0.31 7.45 15.89
C GLU A 28 1.51 7.30 14.96
N THR A 29 2.05 6.08 14.85
CA THR A 29 3.30 5.80 14.14
C THR A 29 3.14 4.91 12.91
N GLY A 30 1.94 4.37 12.68
CA GLY A 30 1.63 3.53 11.53
C GLY A 30 1.61 4.32 10.22
N HIS A 31 1.90 3.62 9.12
CA HIS A 31 1.67 4.19 7.79
C HIS A 31 0.18 4.45 7.55
N MET A 32 -0.10 5.30 6.56
CA MET A 32 -1.46 5.78 6.28
C MET A 32 -2.49 4.66 6.17
N LEU A 33 -2.26 3.65 5.32
CA LEU A 33 -3.24 2.59 5.05
C LEU A 33 -3.52 1.74 6.32
N PRO A 34 -2.53 1.15 7.01
CA PRO A 34 -2.80 0.35 8.21
C PRO A 34 -3.39 1.18 9.37
N ALA A 35 -2.98 2.45 9.53
CA ALA A 35 -3.54 3.32 10.56
C ALA A 35 -5.02 3.67 10.28
N ILE A 36 -5.41 3.90 9.02
CA ILE A 36 -6.81 4.14 8.66
C ILE A 36 -7.64 2.88 8.87
N LEU A 37 -7.11 1.71 8.51
CA LEU A 37 -7.78 0.43 8.69
C LEU A 37 -8.10 0.18 10.18
N HIS A 38 -7.13 0.43 11.06
CA HIS A 38 -7.32 0.33 12.51
C HIS A 38 -8.31 1.37 13.05
N ARG A 39 -8.19 2.63 12.62
CA ARG A 39 -9.12 3.71 13.01
C ARG A 39 -10.56 3.38 12.60
N MET A 40 -10.75 2.85 11.41
CA MET A 40 -12.08 2.49 10.91
C MET A 40 -12.67 1.29 11.65
N HIS A 41 -11.83 0.32 12.03
CA HIS A 41 -12.25 -0.76 12.92
C HIS A 41 -12.74 -0.22 14.27
N GLN A 42 -11.97 0.65 14.93
CA GLN A 42 -12.38 1.27 16.18
C GLN A 42 -13.65 2.11 16.06
N ALA A 43 -13.78 2.87 14.98
CA ALA A 43 -14.99 3.68 14.74
C ALA A 43 -16.24 2.81 14.57
N LYS A 44 -16.11 1.65 13.92
CA LYS A 44 -17.20 0.66 13.84
C LYS A 44 -17.61 0.16 15.22
N GLU A 45 -16.65 -0.22 16.08
CA GLU A 45 -16.93 -0.68 17.44
C GLU A 45 -17.56 0.43 18.31
N GLN A 46 -17.29 1.68 18.00
CA GLN A 46 -17.86 2.88 18.61
C GLN A 46 -19.18 3.31 17.94
N GLN A 47 -20.04 2.36 17.59
CA GLN A 47 -21.36 2.61 16.97
C GLN A 47 -21.27 3.36 15.63
N ASN A 48 -20.25 3.08 14.83
CA ASN A 48 -19.97 3.76 13.57
C ASN A 48 -19.70 5.26 13.74
N ALA A 49 -18.90 5.64 14.73
CA ALA A 49 -18.47 7.03 14.92
C ALA A 49 -17.90 7.62 13.63
N PRO A 50 -18.12 8.92 13.33
CA PRO A 50 -17.61 9.55 12.10
C PRO A 50 -16.09 9.47 11.97
N ILE A 51 -15.60 9.34 10.73
CA ILE A 51 -14.19 9.36 10.39
C ILE A 51 -13.88 10.59 9.57
N VAL A 52 -12.82 11.31 9.96
CA VAL A 52 -12.35 12.50 9.25
C VAL A 52 -11.28 12.11 8.24
N ILE A 53 -11.53 12.43 6.97
CA ILE A 53 -10.60 12.35 5.86
C ILE A 53 -9.92 13.72 5.71
N TRP A 54 -8.59 13.74 5.70
CA TRP A 54 -7.85 14.98 5.52
C TRP A 54 -7.93 15.48 4.08
N GLY A 55 -8.24 16.76 3.92
CA GLY A 55 -8.48 17.39 2.63
C GLY A 55 -9.77 16.89 1.98
N ASP A 56 -9.82 16.87 0.67
CA ASP A 56 -10.96 16.41 -0.14
C ASP A 56 -10.92 14.90 -0.49
N GLY A 57 -9.87 14.21 -0.06
CA GLY A 57 -9.67 12.79 -0.35
C GLY A 57 -9.34 12.44 -1.79
N SER A 58 -9.08 13.43 -2.66
CA SER A 58 -8.75 13.22 -4.09
C SER A 58 -7.31 12.73 -4.32
N ALA A 59 -6.42 12.92 -3.36
CA ALA A 59 -5.02 12.53 -3.48
C ALA A 59 -4.89 11.03 -3.76
N LYS A 60 -4.09 10.68 -4.79
CA LYS A 60 -3.91 9.30 -5.24
C LYS A 60 -2.61 8.70 -4.73
N ARG A 61 -2.65 7.42 -4.40
CA ARG A 61 -1.51 6.62 -3.97
C ARG A 61 -1.54 5.26 -4.65
N GLU A 62 -0.36 4.70 -4.80
CA GLU A 62 -0.16 3.35 -5.28
C GLU A 62 0.23 2.47 -4.10
N PHE A 63 -0.37 1.29 -4.01
CA PHE A 63 -0.11 0.31 -2.96
C PHE A 63 0.20 -1.05 -3.57
N LEU A 64 1.16 -1.75 -2.99
CA LEU A 64 1.52 -3.12 -3.35
C LEU A 64 1.43 -4.01 -2.12
N TYR A 65 0.79 -5.16 -2.27
CA TYR A 65 0.72 -6.16 -1.22
C TYR A 65 2.11 -6.75 -0.94
N ALA A 66 2.48 -6.87 0.34
CA ALA A 66 3.83 -7.29 0.72
C ALA A 66 4.19 -8.69 0.20
N SER A 67 3.22 -9.61 0.12
CA SER A 67 3.47 -10.94 -0.46
C SER A 67 3.71 -10.90 -1.97
N ASP A 68 3.12 -9.95 -2.69
CA ASP A 68 3.42 -9.78 -4.11
C ASP A 68 4.84 -9.22 -4.31
N LEU A 69 5.32 -8.35 -3.41
CA LEU A 69 6.73 -7.96 -3.43
C LEU A 69 7.65 -9.15 -3.17
N ALA A 70 7.30 -10.04 -2.22
CA ALA A 70 8.08 -11.27 -1.97
C ALA A 70 8.10 -12.18 -3.22
N ASP A 71 6.97 -12.33 -3.91
CA ASP A 71 6.89 -13.05 -5.20
C ASP A 71 7.79 -12.39 -6.26
N PHE A 72 7.78 -11.06 -6.35
CA PHE A 72 8.67 -10.33 -7.24
C PHE A 72 10.15 -10.59 -6.90
N ILE A 73 10.52 -10.63 -5.62
CA ILE A 73 11.90 -10.91 -5.21
C ILE A 73 12.32 -12.31 -5.68
N CYS A 74 11.48 -13.34 -5.49
CA CYS A 74 11.75 -14.68 -6.01
C CYS A 74 11.90 -14.67 -7.54
N PHE A 75 10.97 -14.05 -8.25
CA PHE A 75 11.03 -13.86 -9.70
C PHE A 75 12.32 -13.16 -10.14
N SER A 76 12.76 -12.16 -9.39
CA SER A 76 13.96 -11.37 -9.69
C SER A 76 15.26 -12.18 -9.57
N LEU A 77 15.31 -13.19 -8.71
CA LEU A 77 16.47 -14.08 -8.58
C LEU A 77 16.61 -14.95 -9.84
N ASP A 78 15.51 -15.46 -10.38
CA ASP A 78 15.52 -16.27 -11.60
C ASP A 78 15.82 -15.43 -12.86
N ASN A 79 15.62 -14.11 -12.80
CA ASN A 79 15.80 -13.18 -13.91
C ASN A 79 16.90 -12.15 -13.63
N PHE A 80 17.85 -12.44 -12.71
CA PHE A 80 18.78 -11.49 -12.14
C PHE A 80 19.61 -10.73 -13.18
N GLU A 81 20.10 -11.40 -14.21
CA GLU A 81 20.91 -10.79 -15.27
C GLU A 81 20.12 -9.79 -16.14
N SER A 82 18.81 -9.96 -16.23
CA SER A 82 17.92 -9.08 -17.00
C SER A 82 17.48 -7.83 -16.21
N LEU A 83 17.77 -7.77 -14.92
CA LEU A 83 17.40 -6.63 -14.08
C LEU A 83 18.32 -5.44 -14.32
N PRO A 84 17.81 -4.20 -14.42
CA PRO A 84 18.64 -3.01 -14.33
C PRO A 84 19.23 -2.87 -12.92
N GLU A 85 20.26 -2.04 -12.75
CA GLU A 85 20.84 -1.79 -11.42
C GLU A 85 19.84 -1.20 -10.42
N VAL A 86 18.91 -0.38 -10.90
CA VAL A 86 17.85 0.25 -10.09
C VAL A 86 16.54 0.16 -10.85
N MET A 87 15.48 -0.30 -10.20
CA MET A 87 14.14 -0.33 -10.77
C MET A 87 13.04 -0.10 -9.74
N ASN A 88 11.95 0.48 -10.22
CA ASN A 88 10.72 0.57 -9.44
C ASN A 88 9.92 -0.74 -9.53
N VAL A 89 9.21 -1.05 -8.44
CA VAL A 89 8.25 -2.15 -8.38
C VAL A 89 6.94 -1.66 -7.77
N GLY A 90 5.83 -1.93 -8.44
CA GLY A 90 4.52 -1.44 -8.01
C GLY A 90 3.36 -2.25 -8.55
N SER A 91 2.16 -1.86 -8.14
CA SER A 91 0.92 -2.47 -8.62
C SER A 91 0.47 -1.93 -9.98
N GLY A 92 0.90 -0.72 -10.33
CA GLY A 92 0.39 0.01 -11.49
C GLY A 92 -1.03 0.55 -11.30
N VAL A 93 -1.61 0.40 -10.12
CA VAL A 93 -2.98 0.85 -9.80
C VAL A 93 -2.92 1.96 -8.76
N GLU A 94 -3.49 3.10 -9.10
CA GLU A 94 -3.63 4.23 -8.19
C GLU A 94 -5.02 4.24 -7.57
N VAL A 95 -5.07 4.40 -6.26
CA VAL A 95 -6.30 4.52 -5.48
C VAL A 95 -6.32 5.88 -4.79
N SER A 96 -7.41 6.63 -4.91
CA SER A 96 -7.60 7.87 -4.15
C SER A 96 -7.84 7.56 -2.67
N VAL A 97 -7.60 8.54 -1.82
CA VAL A 97 -7.87 8.41 -0.39
C VAL A 97 -9.36 8.12 -0.15
N ASN A 98 -10.26 8.70 -0.96
CA ASN A 98 -11.69 8.41 -0.89
C ASN A 98 -12.00 6.95 -1.27
N GLU A 99 -11.51 6.47 -2.41
CA GLU A 99 -11.71 5.08 -2.84
C GLU A 99 -11.15 4.10 -1.81
N MET A 100 -9.96 4.39 -1.25
CA MET A 100 -9.37 3.57 -0.19
C MET A 100 -10.29 3.47 1.03
N HIS A 101 -10.86 4.58 1.52
CA HIS A 101 -11.81 4.56 2.64
C HIS A 101 -13.08 3.78 2.29
N GLN A 102 -13.59 3.90 1.06
CA GLN A 102 -14.77 3.15 0.61
C GLN A 102 -14.51 1.64 0.56
N HIS A 103 -13.36 1.20 0.04
CA HIS A 103 -12.96 -0.21 0.05
C HIS A 103 -12.85 -0.74 1.48
N MET A 104 -12.20 0.02 2.37
CA MET A 104 -12.08 -0.34 3.79
C MET A 104 -13.44 -0.42 4.48
N ALA A 105 -14.32 0.56 4.28
CA ALA A 105 -15.65 0.58 4.85
C ALA A 105 -16.45 -0.67 4.46
N LYS A 106 -16.39 -1.06 3.19
CA LYS A 106 -17.05 -2.26 2.68
C LYS A 106 -16.52 -3.53 3.33
N ILE A 107 -15.19 -3.68 3.44
CA ILE A 107 -14.54 -4.87 4.00
C ILE A 107 -14.78 -4.98 5.50
N ILE A 108 -14.68 -3.87 6.23
CA ILE A 108 -14.88 -3.79 7.68
C ILE A 108 -16.36 -3.93 8.04
N GLY A 109 -17.27 -3.56 7.14
CA GLY A 109 -18.69 -3.38 7.42
C GLY A 109 -18.94 -2.11 8.24
N TYR A 110 -18.18 -1.04 7.98
CA TYR A 110 -18.38 0.27 8.56
C TYR A 110 -19.44 1.04 7.78
N SER A 111 -20.39 1.63 8.48
CA SER A 111 -21.53 2.38 7.90
C SER A 111 -21.64 3.82 8.43
N GLY A 112 -20.60 4.29 9.14
CA GLY A 112 -20.54 5.65 9.65
C GLY A 112 -20.24 6.68 8.57
N GLU A 113 -20.29 7.94 8.94
CA GLU A 113 -20.05 9.07 8.05
C GLU A 113 -18.55 9.25 7.77
N LEU A 114 -18.22 9.49 6.50
CA LEU A 114 -16.87 9.91 6.07
C LEU A 114 -16.90 11.43 5.84
N GLN A 115 -16.34 12.17 6.77
CA GLN A 115 -16.29 13.64 6.75
C GLN A 115 -14.97 14.12 6.18
N HIS A 116 -14.98 15.21 5.39
CA HIS A 116 -13.78 15.83 4.85
C HIS A 116 -13.39 17.06 5.66
N ASP A 117 -12.10 17.19 5.98
CA ASP A 117 -11.54 18.37 6.63
C ASP A 117 -10.57 19.07 5.65
N PRO A 118 -11.03 20.09 4.92
CA PRO A 118 -10.23 20.80 3.92
C PRO A 118 -9.06 21.58 4.52
N ASP A 119 -9.08 21.88 5.81
CA ASP A 119 -8.02 22.63 6.49
C ASP A 119 -6.81 21.75 6.84
N LYS A 120 -6.94 20.43 6.72
CA LYS A 120 -5.84 19.49 6.95
C LYS A 120 -4.94 19.36 5.72
N PRO A 121 -3.63 19.20 5.93
CA PRO A 121 -2.67 19.08 4.84
C PRO A 121 -2.89 17.78 4.03
N VAL A 122 -2.95 17.90 2.70
CA VAL A 122 -3.19 16.79 1.78
C VAL A 122 -1.89 16.12 1.31
N GLY A 123 -0.77 16.81 1.43
CA GLY A 123 0.51 16.39 0.86
C GLY A 123 0.50 16.42 -0.68
N ARG A 124 1.27 15.53 -1.32
CA ARG A 124 1.32 15.46 -2.80
C ARG A 124 0.01 14.88 -3.33
N LEU A 125 -0.59 15.54 -4.34
CA LEU A 125 -1.85 15.09 -4.96
C LEU A 125 -1.70 13.73 -5.66
N ARG A 126 -0.54 13.47 -6.27
CA ARG A 126 -0.27 12.22 -6.98
C ARG A 126 1.16 11.75 -6.77
N ARG A 127 1.33 10.45 -6.59
CA ARG A 127 2.63 9.79 -6.56
C ARG A 127 2.47 8.42 -7.21
N TYR A 128 3.10 8.24 -8.36
CA TYR A 128 3.12 6.98 -9.09
C TYR A 128 4.56 6.65 -9.53
N LEU A 129 4.80 5.38 -9.82
CA LEU A 129 6.09 4.89 -10.25
C LEU A 129 6.08 4.62 -11.77
N ASP A 130 7.22 4.86 -12.40
CA ASP A 130 7.46 4.33 -13.73
C ASP A 130 7.78 2.82 -13.62
N LEU A 131 6.91 1.99 -14.18
CA LEU A 131 6.99 0.53 -14.11
C LEU A 131 7.42 -0.11 -15.45
N GLN A 132 8.00 0.65 -16.39
CA GLN A 132 8.37 0.13 -17.71
C GLN A 132 9.34 -1.06 -17.62
N HIS A 133 10.29 -1.04 -16.69
CA HIS A 133 11.21 -2.17 -16.48
C HIS A 133 10.48 -3.41 -15.99
N GLN A 134 9.59 -3.26 -15.00
CA GLN A 134 8.75 -4.34 -14.48
C GLN A 134 7.91 -4.97 -15.60
N GLN A 135 7.27 -4.15 -16.43
CA GLN A 135 6.45 -4.60 -17.56
C GLN A 135 7.26 -5.37 -18.60
N ARG A 136 8.47 -4.89 -18.94
CA ARG A 136 9.37 -5.58 -19.89
C ARG A 136 9.84 -6.94 -19.39
N LEU A 137 9.98 -7.10 -18.06
CA LEU A 137 10.31 -8.37 -17.44
C LEU A 137 9.11 -9.34 -17.42
N GLY A 138 7.90 -8.87 -17.68
CA GLY A 138 6.69 -9.69 -17.73
C GLY A 138 6.11 -10.05 -16.35
N TRP A 139 6.55 -9.39 -15.27
CA TRP A 139 5.97 -9.59 -13.95
C TRP A 139 4.85 -8.59 -13.66
N SER A 140 3.81 -9.05 -12.98
CA SER A 140 2.74 -8.23 -12.41
C SER A 140 2.27 -8.82 -11.08
N PRO A 141 1.76 -7.98 -10.16
CA PRO A 141 1.19 -8.47 -8.91
C PRO A 141 0.00 -9.39 -9.19
N LYS A 142 -0.19 -10.37 -8.32
CA LYS A 142 -1.20 -11.44 -8.46
C LYS A 142 -2.42 -11.19 -7.59
N THR A 143 -2.27 -10.41 -6.52
CA THR A 143 -3.31 -10.22 -5.52
C THR A 143 -4.08 -8.91 -5.78
N PRO A 144 -5.39 -8.96 -6.08
CA PRO A 144 -6.21 -7.77 -6.20
C PRO A 144 -6.18 -6.93 -4.91
N PHE A 145 -6.28 -5.60 -5.04
CA PHE A 145 -6.17 -4.67 -3.91
C PHE A 145 -7.19 -4.98 -2.79
N GLU A 146 -8.44 -5.25 -3.15
CA GLU A 146 -9.50 -5.57 -2.18
C GLU A 146 -9.25 -6.88 -1.45
N GLU A 147 -8.71 -7.89 -2.13
CA GLU A 147 -8.35 -9.17 -1.52
C GLU A 147 -7.20 -8.99 -0.52
N ALA A 148 -6.13 -8.31 -0.93
CA ALA A 148 -5.00 -7.99 -0.06
C ALA A 148 -5.44 -7.18 1.17
N LEU A 149 -6.37 -6.24 0.98
CA LEU A 149 -6.92 -5.42 2.05
C LEU A 149 -7.76 -6.25 3.03
N ALA A 150 -8.56 -7.20 2.53
CA ALA A 150 -9.34 -8.12 3.36
C ALA A 150 -8.43 -9.04 4.21
N ILE A 151 -7.37 -9.58 3.62
CA ILE A 151 -6.37 -10.39 4.34
C ILE A 151 -5.68 -9.56 5.42
N THR A 152 -5.32 -8.32 5.10
CA THR A 152 -4.66 -7.39 6.03
C THR A 152 -5.58 -7.05 7.21
N TYR A 153 -6.87 -6.82 6.94
CA TYR A 153 -7.86 -6.54 7.98
C TYR A 153 -8.14 -7.77 8.86
N ASP A 154 -8.23 -8.96 8.29
CA ASP A 154 -8.41 -10.20 9.08
C ASP A 154 -7.22 -10.42 10.04
N TYR A 155 -6.00 -10.15 9.58
CA TYR A 155 -4.81 -10.16 10.44
C TYR A 155 -4.92 -9.14 11.58
N LEU A 156 -5.24 -7.86 11.27
CA LEU A 156 -5.43 -6.83 12.29
C LEU A 156 -6.46 -7.25 13.34
N ARG A 157 -7.63 -7.73 12.90
CA ARG A 157 -8.72 -8.15 13.79
C ARG A 157 -8.26 -9.22 14.78
N ARG A 158 -7.51 -10.24 14.31
CA ARG A 158 -6.97 -11.31 15.18
C ARG A 158 -5.90 -10.82 16.14
N THR A 159 -5.22 -9.72 15.86
CA THR A 159 -4.20 -9.15 16.77
C THR A 159 -4.82 -8.24 17.83
N LEU A 160 -6.08 -7.83 17.67
CA LEU A 160 -6.83 -7.01 18.62
C LEU A 160 -7.70 -7.85 19.57
N GLU A 161 -7.98 -9.12 19.24
CA GLU A 161 -8.62 -10.12 20.10
C GLU A 161 -7.65 -10.68 21.14
#